data_fa5a8a5044794eec3bd524dc65b656df
#
_entry.id   fa5a8a5044794eec3bd524dc65b656df
#
_cell.length_a   1.000
_cell.length_b   1.000
_cell.length_c   1.000
_cell.angle_alpha   90.00
_cell.angle_beta   90.00
_cell.angle_gamma   90.00
#
_symmetry.space_group_name_H-M   'P 1'
#
loop_
_entity.id
_entity.type
_entity.pdbx_description
1 polymer ?
#
loop_
_entity_poly.entity_id
_entity_poly.type
_entity_poly.pdbx_seq_one_letter_code
_entity_poly.pdbx_strand_id
1 'polypeptide(L)'
;MPEQATPKMRNLKTPKLYLQVYQEIKDYILKNGMKPGDKLPTEMEMCELLGVSRNVLREAIKALEITGLVRSTPGVGSVIQEFNPDCLFDSLIYNIGADGSDVLEQFRRLRRVLELGFAQEAFDTITPESLERLGQYVQAMDSIARKHANSGGEQPTFGSKFAEADAAFHRVLYSGLKMPLLNSLLDAFWAYDKNYKRPTTPSYMLFTVEKHRRIWQALADRDYNAFRNALEIHYQVVYRKGESGGNDELLYEELSSRQEKLPSEGT
;
A
#
# COMPACT_ATOMS: atom_id res chain seq x y z
N MET A 1 -4.07 49.13 3.63
CA MET A 1 -4.03 47.65 3.77
C MET A 1 -3.35 47.34 5.09
N PRO A 2 -3.94 46.66 6.06
CA PRO A 2 -3.26 46.34 7.30
C PRO A 2 -2.25 45.21 7.02
N GLU A 3 -1.03 45.45 7.42
CA GLU A 3 0.12 44.55 7.40
C GLU A 3 -0.18 43.34 8.28
N GLN A 4 -0.30 42.16 7.68
CA GLN A 4 -0.51 40.90 8.41
C GLN A 4 0.77 40.57 9.17
N ALA A 5 0.74 40.72 10.48
CA ALA A 5 1.85 40.35 11.36
C ALA A 5 2.10 38.82 11.25
N THR A 6 3.27 38.45 10.77
CA THR A 6 3.74 37.05 10.73
C THR A 6 3.76 36.48 12.17
N PRO A 7 3.13 35.33 12.45
CA PRO A 7 3.14 34.77 13.79
C PRO A 7 4.58 34.38 14.18
N LYS A 8 5.09 34.96 15.24
CA LYS A 8 6.41 34.67 15.82
C LYS A 8 6.35 33.36 16.59
N MET A 9 6.99 32.30 16.08
CA MET A 9 7.22 31.08 16.85
C MET A 9 8.33 31.29 17.89
N ARG A 10 8.12 30.75 19.11
CA ARG A 10 9.12 30.76 20.17
C ARG A 10 10.24 29.75 19.90
N ASN A 11 11.48 30.15 20.11
CA ASN A 11 12.66 29.30 20.03
C ASN A 11 12.68 28.32 21.23
N LEU A 12 12.50 27.03 20.98
CA LEU A 12 12.53 25.96 21.99
C LEU A 12 13.97 25.36 22.03
N LYS A 13 14.80 25.86 22.92
CA LYS A 13 16.25 25.63 22.95
C LYS A 13 16.72 24.29 23.56
N THR A 14 15.87 23.35 23.96
CA THR A 14 16.30 22.10 24.60
C THR A 14 15.67 20.90 23.90
N PRO A 15 16.45 19.85 23.55
CA PRO A 15 15.85 18.58 23.14
C PRO A 15 14.90 18.14 24.22
N LYS A 16 13.65 17.97 23.91
CA LYS A 16 12.65 17.60 24.91
C LYS A 16 13.07 16.27 25.51
N LEU A 17 13.11 16.18 26.84
CA LEU A 17 13.57 15.00 27.60
C LEU A 17 12.84 13.72 27.18
N TYR A 18 11.57 13.81 26.77
CA TYR A 18 10.81 12.65 26.28
C TYR A 18 11.39 12.05 25.01
N LEU A 19 12.06 12.82 24.13
CA LEU A 19 12.74 12.28 22.95
C LEU A 19 13.94 11.43 23.29
N GLN A 20 14.68 11.79 24.36
CA GLN A 20 15.77 10.98 24.87
C GLN A 20 15.23 9.67 25.45
N VAL A 21 14.17 9.75 26.26
CA VAL A 21 13.48 8.58 26.81
C VAL A 21 12.93 7.68 25.69
N TYR A 22 12.35 8.25 24.66
CA TYR A 22 11.90 7.52 23.47
C TYR A 22 13.04 6.74 22.81
N GLN A 23 14.19 7.37 22.64
CA GLN A 23 15.36 6.70 22.06
C GLN A 23 15.92 5.60 22.98
N GLU A 24 16.03 5.86 24.27
CA GLU A 24 16.50 4.87 25.25
C GLU A 24 15.59 3.63 25.30
N ILE A 25 14.27 3.80 25.21
CA ILE A 25 13.35 2.66 25.17
C ILE A 25 13.55 1.85 23.88
N LYS A 26 13.72 2.52 22.72
CA LYS A 26 14.05 1.81 21.46
C LYS A 26 15.34 1.03 21.56
N ASP A 27 16.38 1.64 22.11
CA ASP A 27 17.67 0.99 22.32
C ASP A 27 17.55 -0.19 23.29
N TYR A 28 16.74 -0.06 24.34
CA TYR A 28 16.44 -1.13 25.27
C TYR A 28 15.78 -2.33 24.58
N ILE A 29 14.77 -2.07 23.73
CA ILE A 29 14.10 -3.11 22.94
C ILE A 29 15.10 -3.85 22.05
N LEU A 30 15.95 -3.11 21.33
CA LEU A 30 16.94 -3.68 20.41
C LEU A 30 18.02 -4.48 21.15
N LYS A 31 18.61 -3.91 22.22
CA LYS A 31 19.70 -4.55 23.00
C LYS A 31 19.25 -5.83 23.70
N ASN A 32 17.98 -5.89 24.10
CA ASN A 32 17.42 -7.08 24.75
C ASN A 32 16.80 -8.08 23.78
N GLY A 33 16.85 -7.81 22.45
CA GLY A 33 16.29 -8.69 21.43
C GLY A 33 14.79 -8.93 21.59
N MET A 34 14.06 -7.95 22.14
CA MET A 34 12.63 -8.06 22.40
C MET A 34 11.85 -8.16 21.09
N LYS A 35 10.78 -8.93 21.10
CA LYS A 35 9.97 -9.29 19.94
C LYS A 35 8.54 -8.75 20.08
N PRO A 36 7.79 -8.66 18.98
CA PRO A 36 6.35 -8.42 19.04
C PRO A 36 5.66 -9.38 20.01
N GLY A 37 4.81 -8.83 20.87
CA GLY A 37 4.15 -9.54 21.96
C GLY A 37 4.87 -9.45 23.32
N ASP A 38 6.15 -9.08 23.36
CA ASP A 38 6.86 -8.87 24.60
C ASP A 38 6.39 -7.60 25.32
N LYS A 39 6.40 -7.65 26.65
CA LYS A 39 6.01 -6.51 27.48
C LYS A 39 7.24 -5.68 27.86
N LEU A 40 7.12 -4.37 27.74
CA LEU A 40 8.06 -3.45 28.37
C LEU A 40 7.96 -3.53 29.91
N PRO A 41 9.01 -3.13 30.64
CA PRO A 41 8.91 -2.91 32.07
C PRO A 41 7.75 -1.97 32.41
N THR A 42 7.24 -2.04 33.63
CA THR A 42 6.15 -1.18 34.07
C THR A 42 6.54 0.30 34.02
N GLU A 43 5.55 1.21 33.92
CA GLU A 43 5.83 2.66 33.97
C GLU A 43 6.65 3.05 35.22
N MET A 44 6.41 2.39 36.34
CA MET A 44 7.14 2.67 37.60
C MET A 44 8.60 2.26 37.51
N GLU A 45 8.86 1.03 37.04
CA GLU A 45 10.22 0.53 36.82
C GLU A 45 10.99 1.38 35.81
N MET A 46 10.34 1.75 34.68
CA MET A 46 10.98 2.61 33.69
C MET A 46 11.30 4.01 34.24
N CYS A 47 10.38 4.60 35.05
CA CYS A 47 10.67 5.88 35.69
C CYS A 47 11.88 5.82 36.65
N GLU A 48 12.00 4.74 37.41
CA GLU A 48 13.14 4.51 38.31
C GLU A 48 14.44 4.30 37.54
N LEU A 49 14.42 3.44 36.50
CA LEU A 49 15.59 3.12 35.68
C LEU A 49 16.11 4.34 34.91
N LEU A 50 15.21 5.17 34.40
CA LEU A 50 15.55 6.33 33.56
C LEU A 50 15.70 7.64 34.37
N GLY A 51 15.33 7.64 35.66
CA GLY A 51 15.37 8.84 36.49
C GLY A 51 14.44 9.97 36.02
N VAL A 52 13.29 9.62 35.44
CA VAL A 52 12.36 10.60 34.86
C VAL A 52 10.97 10.57 35.50
N SER A 53 10.25 11.67 35.36
CA SER A 53 8.88 11.73 35.85
C SER A 53 7.93 10.88 34.99
N ARG A 54 6.81 10.45 35.58
CA ARG A 54 5.75 9.72 34.87
C ARG A 54 5.21 10.47 33.66
N ASN A 55 5.14 11.80 33.72
CA ASN A 55 4.65 12.61 32.59
C ASN A 55 5.59 12.53 31.39
N VAL A 56 6.91 12.65 31.62
CA VAL A 56 7.91 12.53 30.56
C VAL A 56 7.92 11.14 29.94
N LEU A 57 7.82 10.10 30.80
CA LEU A 57 7.74 8.72 30.31
C LEU A 57 6.49 8.51 29.44
N ARG A 58 5.33 8.98 29.90
CA ARG A 58 4.08 8.83 29.14
C ARG A 58 4.09 9.58 27.80
N GLU A 59 4.75 10.73 27.72
CA GLU A 59 4.98 11.41 26.43
C GLU A 59 5.83 10.55 25.49
N ALA A 60 6.88 9.92 26.00
CA ALA A 60 7.73 9.02 25.22
C ALA A 60 6.96 7.76 24.76
N ILE A 61 6.19 7.13 25.66
CA ILE A 61 5.33 5.99 25.33
C ILE A 61 4.31 6.36 24.26
N LYS A 62 3.63 7.51 24.38
CA LYS A 62 2.71 8.00 23.33
C LYS A 62 3.42 8.18 21.97
N ALA A 63 4.64 8.67 21.97
CA ALA A 63 5.41 8.78 20.73
C ALA A 63 5.73 7.39 20.13
N LEU A 64 6.02 6.39 20.97
CA LEU A 64 6.20 5.00 20.53
C LEU A 64 4.90 4.38 20.01
N GLU A 65 3.75 4.74 20.59
CA GLU A 65 2.44 4.31 20.12
C GLU A 65 2.09 4.94 18.76
N ILE A 66 2.37 6.23 18.58
CA ILE A 66 2.15 6.93 17.29
C ILE A 66 2.98 6.30 16.17
N THR A 67 4.20 5.83 16.49
CA THR A 67 5.04 5.13 15.51
C THR A 67 4.70 3.64 15.36
N GLY A 68 3.68 3.15 16.06
CA GLY A 68 3.22 1.76 15.99
C GLY A 68 4.17 0.73 16.63
N LEU A 69 5.23 1.18 17.30
CA LEU A 69 6.22 0.26 17.91
C LEU A 69 5.67 -0.40 19.18
N VAL A 70 4.83 0.31 19.93
CA VAL A 70 4.27 -0.15 21.22
C VAL A 70 2.77 0.13 21.24
N ARG A 71 2.03 -0.70 21.98
CA ARG A 71 0.64 -0.44 22.35
C ARG A 71 0.49 -0.57 23.85
N SER A 72 -0.04 0.46 24.50
CA SER A 72 -0.36 0.46 25.93
C SER A 72 -1.82 0.13 26.16
N THR A 73 -2.08 -0.83 27.03
CA THR A 73 -3.44 -1.24 27.40
C THR A 73 -3.56 -1.16 28.93
N PRO A 74 -4.59 -0.50 29.48
CA PRO A 74 -4.83 -0.45 30.91
C PRO A 74 -4.85 -1.85 31.53
N GLY A 75 -4.11 -2.04 32.62
CA GLY A 75 -3.99 -3.33 33.32
C GLY A 75 -3.08 -4.36 32.67
N VAL A 76 -2.67 -4.18 31.40
CA VAL A 76 -1.75 -5.08 30.71
C VAL A 76 -0.34 -4.52 30.65
N GLY A 77 -0.19 -3.19 30.52
CA GLY A 77 1.06 -2.49 30.29
C GLY A 77 1.31 -2.20 28.83
N SER A 78 2.55 -1.84 28.50
CA SER A 78 3.02 -1.53 27.15
C SER A 78 3.61 -2.78 26.48
N VAL A 79 3.05 -3.15 25.32
CA VAL A 79 3.42 -4.37 24.56
C VAL A 79 3.98 -3.96 23.20
N ILE A 80 5.10 -4.59 22.81
CA ILE A 80 5.73 -4.38 21.51
C ILE A 80 4.78 -4.92 20.42
N GLN A 81 4.60 -4.13 19.37
CA GLN A 81 3.73 -4.48 18.25
C GLN A 81 4.53 -5.06 17.09
N GLU A 82 3.88 -5.83 16.24
CA GLU A 82 4.42 -6.14 14.93
C GLU A 82 4.60 -4.85 14.13
N PHE A 83 5.63 -4.85 13.28
CA PHE A 83 5.87 -3.70 12.42
C PHE A 83 4.66 -3.45 11.53
N ASN A 84 4.02 -2.31 11.75
CA ASN A 84 2.96 -1.80 10.89
C ASN A 84 3.38 -0.42 10.37
N PRO A 85 3.73 -0.30 9.09
CA PRO A 85 4.11 0.97 8.48
C PRO A 85 2.92 1.89 8.17
N ASP A 86 1.66 1.46 8.36
CA ASP A 86 0.48 2.24 7.98
C ASP A 86 0.52 3.63 8.61
N CYS A 87 0.87 3.74 9.89
CA CYS A 87 0.97 5.04 10.57
C CYS A 87 2.07 5.95 10.01
N LEU A 88 3.15 5.38 9.48
CA LEU A 88 4.22 6.14 8.82
C LEU A 88 3.75 6.60 7.44
N PHE A 89 3.07 5.74 6.71
CA PHE A 89 2.54 6.06 5.39
C PHE A 89 1.38 7.04 5.46
N ASP A 90 0.46 6.91 6.42
CA ASP A 90 -0.60 7.88 6.65
C ASP A 90 -0.03 9.29 6.89
N SER A 91 1.01 9.38 7.72
CA SER A 91 1.69 10.64 7.98
C SER A 91 2.42 11.18 6.75
N LEU A 92 3.09 10.30 5.99
CA LEU A 92 3.79 10.65 4.76
C LEU A 92 2.80 11.16 3.71
N ILE A 93 1.72 10.43 3.50
CA ILE A 93 0.64 10.74 2.55
C ILE A 93 0.00 12.09 2.89
N TYR A 94 -0.33 12.31 4.17
CA TYR A 94 -0.95 13.56 4.62
C TYR A 94 -0.03 14.76 4.40
N ASN A 95 1.26 14.63 4.73
CA ASN A 95 2.22 15.73 4.61
C ASN A 95 2.62 16.05 3.15
N ILE A 96 2.65 15.03 2.29
CA ILE A 96 2.99 15.20 0.87
C ILE A 96 1.74 15.54 0.05
N GLY A 97 0.55 15.13 0.51
CA GLY A 97 -0.72 15.24 -0.22
C GLY A 97 -1.31 16.64 -0.36
N ALA A 98 -0.71 17.66 0.27
CA ALA A 98 -1.17 19.05 0.13
C ALA A 98 -1.05 19.59 -1.31
N ASP A 99 -0.21 18.97 -2.17
CA ASP A 99 0.03 19.35 -3.57
C ASP A 99 -0.39 18.27 -4.61
N GLY A 100 -1.06 17.26 -4.16
CA GLY A 100 -1.99 16.28 -4.76
C GLY A 100 -1.53 15.45 -5.94
N SER A 101 -1.14 15.96 -7.06
CA SER A 101 -1.04 15.18 -8.31
C SER A 101 0.29 14.43 -8.50
N ASP A 102 1.42 15.01 -8.13
CA ASP A 102 2.73 14.41 -8.38
C ASP A 102 3.05 13.24 -7.45
N VAL A 103 2.47 13.23 -6.25
CA VAL A 103 2.72 12.17 -5.26
C VAL A 103 2.04 10.85 -5.67
N LEU A 104 0.81 10.92 -6.14
CA LEU A 104 0.10 9.73 -6.62
C LEU A 104 0.87 9.06 -7.75
N GLU A 105 1.40 9.85 -8.68
CA GLU A 105 2.22 9.34 -9.77
C GLU A 105 3.52 8.70 -9.27
N GLN A 106 4.20 9.31 -8.29
CA GLN A 106 5.39 8.75 -7.69
C GLN A 106 5.09 7.42 -6.96
N PHE A 107 3.98 7.34 -6.21
CA PHE A 107 3.54 6.10 -5.56
C PHE A 107 3.25 4.98 -6.57
N ARG A 108 2.56 5.30 -7.66
CA ARG A 108 2.29 4.34 -8.74
C ARG A 108 3.57 3.85 -9.39
N ARG A 109 4.53 4.74 -9.64
CA ARG A 109 5.85 4.36 -10.19
C ARG A 109 6.62 3.46 -9.24
N LEU A 110 6.65 3.76 -7.94
CA LEU A 110 7.28 2.92 -6.93
C LEU A 110 6.62 1.54 -6.87
N ARG A 111 5.28 1.48 -6.83
CA ARG A 111 4.52 0.24 -6.86
C ARG A 111 4.89 -0.59 -8.08
N ARG A 112 4.89 0.01 -9.27
CA ARG A 112 5.29 -0.67 -10.51
C ARG A 112 6.69 -1.28 -10.39
N VAL A 113 7.67 -0.51 -9.93
CA VAL A 113 9.05 -1.00 -9.80
C VAL A 113 9.13 -2.17 -8.83
N LEU A 114 8.45 -2.08 -7.69
CA LEU A 114 8.43 -3.15 -6.70
C LEU A 114 7.75 -4.41 -7.26
N GLU A 115 6.56 -4.29 -7.80
CA GLU A 115 5.80 -5.44 -8.28
C GLU A 115 6.46 -6.10 -9.49
N LEU A 116 7.02 -5.32 -10.42
CA LEU A 116 7.80 -5.88 -11.53
C LEU A 116 9.14 -6.45 -11.08
N GLY A 117 9.77 -5.87 -10.05
CA GLY A 117 11.02 -6.35 -9.49
C GLY A 117 10.88 -7.73 -8.86
N PHE A 118 9.76 -7.99 -8.19
CA PHE A 118 9.46 -9.28 -7.54
C PHE A 118 8.63 -10.23 -8.41
N ALA A 119 8.49 -9.96 -9.71
CA ALA A 119 7.64 -10.76 -10.59
C ALA A 119 8.09 -12.22 -10.69
N GLN A 120 9.41 -12.48 -10.75
CA GLN A 120 9.94 -13.85 -10.83
C GLN A 120 9.62 -14.63 -9.56
N GLU A 121 9.92 -14.05 -8.40
CA GLU A 121 9.68 -14.71 -7.12
C GLU A 121 8.18 -14.93 -6.89
N ALA A 122 7.32 -13.98 -7.30
CA ALA A 122 5.88 -14.13 -7.23
C ALA A 122 5.41 -15.30 -8.10
N PHE A 123 5.90 -15.41 -9.34
CA PHE A 123 5.59 -16.51 -10.24
C PHE A 123 6.02 -17.87 -9.69
N ASP A 124 7.22 -17.95 -9.13
CA ASP A 124 7.80 -19.19 -8.61
C ASP A 124 7.11 -19.66 -7.31
N THR A 125 6.59 -18.72 -6.51
CA THR A 125 5.99 -19.02 -5.21
C THR A 125 4.47 -19.17 -5.23
N ILE A 126 3.82 -18.96 -6.39
CA ILE A 126 2.36 -19.10 -6.50
C ILE A 126 1.92 -20.54 -6.23
N THR A 127 1.01 -20.71 -5.28
CA THR A 127 0.42 -22.02 -4.96
C THR A 127 -0.90 -22.24 -5.69
N PRO A 128 -1.38 -23.50 -5.84
CA PRO A 128 -2.71 -23.76 -6.40
C PRO A 128 -3.82 -23.00 -5.69
N GLU A 129 -3.77 -22.90 -4.36
CA GLU A 129 -4.75 -22.17 -3.55
C GLU A 129 -4.71 -20.67 -3.83
N SER A 130 -3.50 -20.12 -3.98
CA SER A 130 -3.33 -18.70 -4.36
C SER A 130 -3.85 -18.44 -5.75
N LEU A 131 -3.58 -19.35 -6.71
CA LEU A 131 -4.06 -19.24 -8.08
C LEU A 131 -5.61 -19.29 -8.15
N GLU A 132 -6.24 -20.16 -7.38
CA GLU A 132 -7.70 -20.22 -7.27
C GLU A 132 -8.26 -18.89 -6.72
N ARG A 133 -7.68 -18.36 -5.64
CA ARG A 133 -8.08 -17.08 -5.05
C ARG A 133 -7.92 -15.91 -6.02
N LEU A 134 -6.84 -15.87 -6.80
CA LEU A 134 -6.66 -14.87 -7.85
C LEU A 134 -7.80 -14.93 -8.88
N GLY A 135 -8.17 -16.13 -9.32
CA GLY A 135 -9.32 -16.36 -10.21
C GLY A 135 -10.65 -15.86 -9.62
N GLN A 136 -10.88 -16.10 -8.32
CA GLN A 136 -12.06 -15.60 -7.61
C GLN A 136 -12.10 -14.06 -7.58
N TYR A 137 -10.97 -13.37 -7.39
CA TYR A 137 -10.94 -11.91 -7.44
C TYR A 137 -11.17 -11.37 -8.86
N VAL A 138 -10.64 -12.00 -9.89
CA VAL A 138 -10.96 -11.65 -11.29
C VAL A 138 -12.46 -11.76 -11.55
N GLN A 139 -13.10 -12.86 -11.11
CA GLN A 139 -14.54 -13.07 -11.25
C GLN A 139 -15.36 -12.04 -10.45
N ALA A 140 -14.90 -11.70 -9.23
CA ALA A 140 -15.55 -10.69 -8.40
C ALA A 140 -15.51 -9.32 -9.08
N MET A 141 -14.34 -8.90 -9.58
CA MET A 141 -14.18 -7.65 -10.33
C MET A 141 -15.06 -7.63 -11.58
N ASP A 142 -15.11 -8.71 -12.37
CA ASP A 142 -15.94 -8.82 -13.58
C ASP A 142 -17.44 -8.69 -13.24
N SER A 143 -17.89 -9.39 -12.20
CA SER A 143 -19.28 -9.30 -11.73
C SER A 143 -19.65 -7.86 -11.30
N ILE A 144 -18.75 -7.16 -10.59
CA ILE A 144 -18.97 -5.78 -10.16
C ILE A 144 -19.02 -4.85 -11.37
N ALA A 145 -18.08 -4.97 -12.32
CA ALA A 145 -18.00 -4.15 -13.51
C ALA A 145 -19.25 -4.29 -14.40
N ARG A 146 -19.72 -5.53 -14.63
CA ARG A 146 -20.93 -5.80 -15.41
C ARG A 146 -22.19 -5.29 -14.73
N LYS A 147 -22.30 -5.45 -13.40
CA LYS A 147 -23.45 -4.89 -12.66
C LYS A 147 -23.48 -3.38 -12.74
N HIS A 148 -22.31 -2.73 -12.67
CA HIS A 148 -22.19 -1.29 -12.81
C HIS A 148 -22.58 -0.83 -14.21
N ALA A 149 -22.15 -1.54 -15.25
CA ALA A 149 -22.55 -1.27 -16.63
C ALA A 149 -24.06 -1.35 -16.81
N ASN A 150 -24.70 -2.37 -16.24
CA ASN A 150 -26.14 -2.60 -16.34
C ASN A 150 -26.99 -1.61 -15.52
N SER A 151 -26.39 -0.95 -14.52
CA SER A 151 -27.06 0.08 -13.69
C SER A 151 -26.97 1.51 -14.25
N GLY A 152 -26.42 1.69 -15.44
CA GLY A 152 -26.20 3.02 -16.02
C GLY A 152 -25.06 3.83 -15.37
N GLY A 153 -24.21 3.18 -14.56
CA GLY A 153 -23.05 3.84 -13.94
C GLY A 153 -23.36 4.65 -12.68
N GLU A 154 -24.56 4.59 -12.14
CA GLU A 154 -25.04 5.50 -11.09
C GLU A 154 -24.73 5.07 -9.63
N GLN A 155 -24.13 3.90 -9.38
CA GLN A 155 -23.93 3.41 -8.01
C GLN A 155 -22.50 3.64 -7.48
N PRO A 156 -22.29 4.60 -6.56
CA PRO A 156 -20.96 4.96 -6.02
C PRO A 156 -20.24 3.80 -5.28
N THR A 157 -21.01 2.84 -4.74
CA THR A 157 -20.47 1.71 -3.96
C THR A 157 -19.73 0.67 -4.80
N PHE A 158 -19.94 0.64 -6.11
CA PHE A 158 -19.22 -0.31 -6.98
C PHE A 158 -17.73 -0.01 -7.05
N GLY A 159 -17.35 1.28 -7.08
CA GLY A 159 -15.94 1.67 -7.14
C GLY A 159 -15.13 1.20 -5.94
N SER A 160 -15.67 1.29 -4.71
CA SER A 160 -14.97 0.83 -3.51
C SER A 160 -14.82 -0.69 -3.47
N LYS A 161 -15.87 -1.45 -3.79
CA LYS A 161 -15.82 -2.91 -3.83
C LYS A 161 -14.88 -3.43 -4.93
N PHE A 162 -14.85 -2.75 -6.06
CA PHE A 162 -13.93 -3.08 -7.14
C PHE A 162 -12.48 -2.84 -6.71
N ALA A 163 -12.18 -1.68 -6.11
CA ALA A 163 -10.85 -1.37 -5.60
C ALA A 163 -10.40 -2.32 -4.49
N GLU A 164 -11.32 -2.80 -3.64
CA GLU A 164 -11.02 -3.81 -2.62
C GLU A 164 -10.63 -5.16 -3.24
N ALA A 165 -11.34 -5.59 -4.29
CA ALA A 165 -11.03 -6.82 -5.00
C ALA A 165 -9.70 -6.72 -5.78
N ASP A 166 -9.43 -5.58 -6.41
CA ASP A 166 -8.18 -5.26 -7.08
C ASP A 166 -6.99 -5.30 -6.09
N ALA A 167 -7.10 -4.64 -4.93
CA ALA A 167 -6.09 -4.68 -3.88
C ALA A 167 -5.86 -6.12 -3.36
N ALA A 168 -6.93 -6.88 -3.15
CA ALA A 168 -6.85 -8.25 -2.67
C ALA A 168 -6.17 -9.19 -3.67
N PHE A 169 -6.37 -8.98 -4.98
CA PHE A 169 -5.67 -9.71 -6.02
C PHE A 169 -4.15 -9.53 -5.90
N HIS A 170 -3.67 -8.29 -5.82
CA HIS A 170 -2.24 -8.00 -5.70
C HIS A 170 -1.63 -8.52 -4.39
N ARG A 171 -2.35 -8.44 -3.26
CA ARG A 171 -1.90 -9.05 -2.00
C ARG A 171 -1.69 -10.56 -2.13
N VAL A 172 -2.61 -11.26 -2.80
CA VAL A 172 -2.48 -12.71 -3.01
C VAL A 172 -1.34 -13.01 -3.95
N LEU A 173 -1.17 -12.23 -5.02
CA LEU A 173 -0.10 -12.41 -5.99
C LEU A 173 1.29 -12.41 -5.34
N TYR A 174 1.52 -11.53 -4.38
CA TYR A 174 2.82 -11.38 -3.70
C TYR A 174 2.89 -12.05 -2.31
N SER A 175 1.83 -12.75 -1.88
CA SER A 175 1.77 -13.37 -0.53
C SER A 175 2.81 -14.47 -0.30
N GLY A 176 3.21 -15.16 -1.36
CA GLY A 176 4.19 -16.25 -1.32
C GLY A 176 5.62 -15.82 -0.98
N LEU A 177 5.96 -14.54 -1.18
CA LEU A 177 7.31 -14.01 -0.95
C LEU A 177 7.72 -13.99 0.52
N LYS A 178 6.78 -14.07 1.46
CA LYS A 178 7.04 -13.97 2.91
C LYS A 178 7.83 -12.72 3.29
N MET A 179 7.55 -11.59 2.63
CA MET A 179 8.16 -10.29 2.88
C MET A 179 7.14 -9.32 3.52
N PRO A 180 7.00 -9.29 4.85
CA PRO A 180 6.04 -8.42 5.53
C PRO A 180 6.19 -6.93 5.15
N LEU A 181 7.42 -6.46 4.98
CA LEU A 181 7.69 -5.08 4.57
C LEU A 181 7.11 -4.77 3.18
N LEU A 182 7.26 -5.67 2.20
CA LEU A 182 6.68 -5.49 0.88
C LEU A 182 5.15 -5.45 0.94
N ASN A 183 4.55 -6.39 1.67
CA ASN A 183 3.10 -6.43 1.82
C ASN A 183 2.57 -5.13 2.44
N SER A 184 3.23 -4.63 3.48
CA SER A 184 2.85 -3.38 4.14
C SER A 184 3.02 -2.17 3.21
N LEU A 185 4.07 -2.14 2.38
CA LEU A 185 4.25 -1.10 1.36
C LEU A 185 3.14 -1.13 0.31
N LEU A 186 2.79 -2.32 -0.18
CA LEU A 186 1.69 -2.49 -1.13
C LEU A 186 0.35 -2.09 -0.52
N ASP A 187 0.10 -2.44 0.74
CA ASP A 187 -1.11 -2.04 1.46
C ASP A 187 -1.21 -0.52 1.62
N ALA A 188 -0.10 0.15 1.90
CA ALA A 188 -0.04 1.61 1.96
C ALA A 188 -0.32 2.26 0.60
N PHE A 189 0.20 1.73 -0.50
CA PHE A 189 -0.16 2.20 -1.84
C PHE A 189 -1.66 2.07 -2.11
N TRP A 190 -2.29 0.98 -1.68
CA TRP A 190 -3.73 0.76 -1.84
C TRP A 190 -4.57 1.67 -0.94
N ALA A 191 -4.13 1.90 0.30
CA ALA A 191 -4.81 2.84 1.21
C ALA A 191 -4.81 4.26 0.64
N TYR A 192 -3.67 4.68 0.08
CA TYR A 192 -3.55 5.97 -0.57
C TYR A 192 -4.44 6.09 -1.81
N ASP A 193 -4.40 5.09 -2.68
CA ASP A 193 -5.14 5.09 -3.93
C ASP A 193 -6.67 5.06 -3.72
N LYS A 194 -7.14 4.46 -2.61
CA LYS A 194 -8.56 4.47 -2.19
C LYS A 194 -9.08 5.88 -1.90
N ASN A 195 -8.22 6.79 -1.45
CA ASN A 195 -8.57 8.18 -1.16
C ASN A 195 -8.66 9.06 -2.43
N TYR A 196 -8.14 8.59 -3.56
CA TYR A 196 -8.23 9.27 -4.84
C TYR A 196 -9.41 8.75 -5.67
N LYS A 197 -10.27 9.68 -6.10
CA LYS A 197 -11.40 9.36 -6.99
C LYS A 197 -10.85 8.93 -8.35
N ARG A 198 -10.76 7.64 -8.58
CA ARG A 198 -10.52 7.11 -9.94
C ARG A 198 -11.78 7.23 -10.78
N PRO A 199 -11.64 7.34 -12.10
CA PRO A 199 -12.79 7.13 -12.99
C PRO A 199 -13.34 5.72 -12.74
N THR A 200 -14.61 5.62 -12.43
CA THR A 200 -15.31 4.35 -12.21
C THR A 200 -16.27 4.07 -13.37
N THR A 201 -15.90 4.45 -14.58
CA THR A 201 -16.69 4.12 -15.75
C THR A 201 -16.71 2.61 -15.97
N PRO A 202 -17.83 2.03 -16.44
CA PRO A 202 -17.91 0.61 -16.73
C PRO A 202 -16.81 0.12 -17.68
N SER A 203 -16.49 0.89 -18.70
CA SER A 203 -15.43 0.58 -19.67
C SER A 203 -14.05 0.48 -18.99
N TYR A 204 -13.70 1.44 -18.13
CA TYR A 204 -12.46 1.40 -17.35
C TYR A 204 -12.38 0.16 -16.44
N MET A 205 -13.50 -0.16 -15.77
CA MET A 205 -13.54 -1.33 -14.88
C MET A 205 -13.38 -2.63 -15.68
N LEU A 206 -14.08 -2.80 -16.79
CA LEU A 206 -13.95 -3.99 -17.67
C LEU A 206 -12.54 -4.12 -18.25
N PHE A 207 -11.93 -3.02 -18.65
CA PHE A 207 -10.54 -3.01 -19.09
C PHE A 207 -9.57 -3.44 -17.99
N THR A 208 -9.77 -2.98 -16.75
CA THR A 208 -8.98 -3.41 -15.60
C THR A 208 -9.14 -4.90 -15.32
N VAL A 209 -10.37 -5.43 -15.41
CA VAL A 209 -10.65 -6.87 -15.29
C VAL A 209 -9.85 -7.67 -16.31
N GLU A 210 -9.82 -7.23 -17.57
CA GLU A 210 -9.11 -7.95 -18.64
C GLU A 210 -7.59 -8.00 -18.37
N LYS A 211 -7.00 -6.93 -17.86
CA LYS A 211 -5.59 -6.92 -17.46
C LYS A 211 -5.29 -7.95 -16.37
N HIS A 212 -6.14 -8.02 -15.35
CA HIS A 212 -5.98 -9.00 -14.27
C HIS A 212 -6.22 -10.44 -14.75
N ARG A 213 -7.17 -10.65 -15.67
CA ARG A 213 -7.43 -11.95 -16.28
C ARG A 213 -6.19 -12.48 -17.01
N ARG A 214 -5.50 -11.63 -17.77
CA ARG A 214 -4.26 -12.00 -18.47
C ARG A 214 -3.14 -12.39 -17.51
N ILE A 215 -2.98 -11.65 -16.41
CA ILE A 215 -2.02 -12.00 -15.35
C ILE A 215 -2.35 -13.39 -14.77
N TRP A 216 -3.61 -13.60 -14.38
CA TRP A 216 -4.06 -14.86 -13.83
C TRP A 216 -3.91 -16.03 -14.80
N GLN A 217 -4.30 -15.85 -16.07
CA GLN A 217 -4.20 -16.88 -17.09
C GLN A 217 -2.72 -17.29 -17.32
N ALA A 218 -1.82 -16.34 -17.44
CA ALA A 218 -0.39 -16.63 -17.63
C ALA A 218 0.21 -17.40 -16.44
N LEU A 219 -0.25 -17.12 -15.21
CA LEU A 219 0.12 -17.91 -14.03
C LEU A 219 -0.45 -19.32 -14.08
N ALA A 220 -1.71 -19.50 -14.53
CA ALA A 220 -2.37 -20.79 -14.68
C ALA A 220 -1.67 -21.65 -15.73
N ASP A 221 -1.25 -21.05 -16.84
CA ASP A 221 -0.55 -21.69 -17.94
C ASP A 221 0.93 -21.93 -17.63
N ARG A 222 1.42 -21.42 -16.49
CA ARG A 222 2.85 -21.49 -16.13
C ARG A 222 3.77 -20.85 -17.16
N ASP A 223 3.32 -19.80 -17.83
CA ASP A 223 4.08 -19.02 -18.79
C ASP A 223 4.60 -17.72 -18.15
N TYR A 224 5.88 -17.74 -17.74
CA TYR A 224 6.51 -16.57 -17.12
C TYR A 224 6.62 -15.38 -18.07
N ASN A 225 6.88 -15.60 -19.35
CA ASN A 225 7.02 -14.50 -20.31
C ASN A 225 5.68 -13.79 -20.53
N ALA A 226 4.61 -14.56 -20.69
CA ALA A 226 3.25 -14.02 -20.75
C ALA A 226 2.85 -13.30 -19.45
N PHE A 227 3.20 -13.86 -18.28
CA PHE A 227 2.96 -13.26 -16.99
C PHE A 227 3.69 -11.91 -16.85
N ARG A 228 4.98 -11.88 -17.15
CA ARG A 228 5.79 -10.65 -17.10
C ARG A 228 5.26 -9.58 -18.02
N ASN A 229 4.93 -9.94 -19.25
CA ASN A 229 4.32 -9.02 -20.22
C ASN A 229 2.97 -8.50 -19.76
N ALA A 230 2.11 -9.37 -19.21
CA ALA A 230 0.81 -8.96 -18.67
C ALA A 230 0.95 -7.95 -17.52
N LEU A 231 1.94 -8.15 -16.62
CA LEU A 231 2.25 -7.19 -15.56
C LEU A 231 2.75 -5.86 -16.12
N GLU A 232 3.62 -5.86 -17.12
CA GLU A 232 4.11 -4.64 -17.75
C GLU A 232 2.99 -3.85 -18.39
N ILE A 233 2.09 -4.51 -19.12
CA ILE A 233 0.88 -3.90 -19.72
C ILE A 233 -0.05 -3.36 -18.62
N HIS A 234 -0.21 -4.11 -17.53
CA HIS A 234 -1.05 -3.68 -16.41
C HIS A 234 -0.65 -2.30 -15.87
N TYR A 235 0.66 -2.00 -15.86
CA TYR A 235 1.19 -0.73 -15.36
C TYR A 235 1.39 0.36 -16.43
N GLN A 236 1.53 0.04 -17.70
CA GLN A 236 1.78 1.03 -18.75
C GLN A 236 0.63 2.02 -18.95
N VAL A 237 -0.61 1.58 -18.79
CA VAL A 237 -1.82 2.39 -19.01
C VAL A 237 -2.02 3.46 -17.91
N VAL A 238 -1.43 3.26 -16.73
CA VAL A 238 -1.57 4.18 -15.60
C VAL A 238 -0.72 5.45 -15.76
N TYR A 239 0.27 5.46 -16.66
CA TYR A 239 1.30 6.50 -16.73
C TYR A 239 1.18 7.49 -17.89
N ARG A 240 0.16 7.43 -18.72
CA ARG A 240 -0.06 8.49 -19.71
C ARG A 240 -0.73 9.70 -19.05
N LYS A 241 0.10 10.71 -18.81
CA LYS A 241 -0.29 12.00 -18.26
C LYS A 241 -1.12 12.76 -19.30
N GLY A 242 -2.33 13.19 -18.96
CA GLY A 242 -2.90 14.41 -19.50
C GLY A 242 -4.08 14.29 -20.47
N GLU A 243 -4.68 13.13 -20.67
CA GLU A 243 -5.92 13.08 -21.47
C GLU A 243 -7.07 12.53 -20.62
N SER A 244 -7.79 13.47 -20.04
CA SER A 244 -9.08 13.22 -19.40
C SER A 244 -10.08 12.80 -20.48
N GLY A 245 -10.48 11.54 -20.46
CA GLY A 245 -11.68 11.04 -21.13
C GLY A 245 -11.52 10.77 -22.62
N GLY A 246 -11.41 9.51 -22.98
CA GLY A 246 -11.76 9.07 -24.32
C GLY A 246 -10.80 8.12 -25.04
N ASN A 247 -9.62 7.82 -24.54
CA ASN A 247 -8.62 7.06 -25.29
C ASN A 247 -8.20 5.71 -24.73
N ASP A 248 -8.81 5.24 -23.64
CA ASP A 248 -8.46 3.93 -23.06
C ASP A 248 -8.84 2.76 -23.98
N GLU A 249 -9.89 2.91 -24.75
CA GLU A 249 -10.37 1.92 -25.71
C GLU A 249 -9.43 1.81 -26.94
N LEU A 250 -8.96 2.93 -27.46
CA LEU A 250 -7.97 2.98 -28.56
C LEU A 250 -6.61 2.41 -28.14
N LEU A 251 -6.23 2.60 -26.88
CA LEU A 251 -4.99 2.03 -26.35
C LEU A 251 -5.08 0.49 -26.18
N TYR A 252 -6.27 -0.01 -25.83
CA TYR A 252 -6.55 -1.44 -25.78
C TYR A 252 -6.42 -2.10 -27.14
N GLU A 253 -7.00 -1.50 -28.19
CA GLU A 253 -6.88 -1.99 -29.56
C GLU A 253 -5.44 -1.93 -30.07
N GLU A 254 -4.70 -0.85 -29.77
CA GLU A 254 -3.30 -0.70 -30.16
C GLU A 254 -2.38 -1.70 -29.46
N LEU A 255 -2.58 -1.97 -28.18
CA LEU A 255 -1.81 -2.96 -27.42
C LEU A 255 -2.18 -4.40 -27.79
N SER A 256 -3.44 -4.67 -28.08
CA SER A 256 -3.90 -5.97 -28.57
C SER A 256 -3.38 -6.26 -29.96
N SER A 257 -3.35 -5.28 -30.87
CA SER A 257 -2.84 -5.42 -32.24
C SER A 257 -1.30 -5.57 -32.29
N ARG A 258 -0.58 -5.07 -31.28
CA ARG A 258 0.87 -5.26 -31.17
C ARG A 258 1.23 -6.68 -30.70
N GLN A 259 0.39 -7.33 -29.90
CA GLN A 259 0.60 -8.72 -29.46
C GLN A 259 0.41 -9.75 -30.58
N GLU A 260 -0.49 -9.49 -31.52
CA GLU A 260 -0.68 -10.35 -32.71
C GLU A 260 0.49 -10.28 -33.71
N LYS A 261 1.38 -9.29 -33.58
CA LYS A 261 2.52 -9.05 -34.48
C LYS A 261 3.88 -9.51 -33.95
N LEU A 262 3.95 -10.12 -32.77
CA LEU A 262 5.20 -10.76 -32.33
C LEU A 262 5.38 -12.06 -33.15
N PRO A 263 6.47 -12.19 -33.94
CA PRO A 263 6.73 -13.43 -34.64
C PRO A 263 6.92 -14.54 -33.61
N SER A 264 6.24 -15.66 -33.82
CA SER A 264 6.61 -16.93 -33.21
C SER A 264 8.07 -17.20 -33.67
N GLU A 265 9.03 -16.92 -32.79
CA GLU A 265 10.39 -17.36 -33.01
C GLU A 265 10.38 -18.88 -33.09
N GLY A 266 10.62 -19.33 -34.29
CA GLY A 266 10.58 -20.73 -34.68
C GLY A 266 11.73 -21.50 -34.08
N THR A 267 11.40 -22.76 -33.81
CA THR A 267 12.23 -23.98 -33.73
C THR A 267 13.65 -23.85 -33.24
#